data_1fceda3473fb7b035fa901d2c68234d8
#
_entry.id   1fceda3473fb7b035fa901d2c68234d8
#
_cell.length_a   1.000
_cell.length_b   1.000
_cell.length_c   1.000
_cell.angle_alpha   90.00
_cell.angle_beta   90.00
_cell.angle_gamma   90.00
#
_symmetry.space_group_name_H-M   'P 1'
#
loop_
_entity.id
_entity.type
_entity.pdbx_description
1 polymer ?
#
loop_
_entity_poly.entity_id
_entity_poly.type
_entity_poly.pdbx_seq_one_letter_code
_entity_poly.pdbx_strand_id
1 'polypeptide(L)'
;MTTKFKMAALALLLAPLGTMAAGDTVTVNAPRRVVITENGQTMKVRVEGREGNANFLLERTHKSDGSTVERETDNTNFINVPFIKKKRNNSSVITEGHLPALMVGLSSALGQPDGMDVSMGASWEFGLYPVYVHGPRLGRHVRLFSGLGVDWRNWRMTGNTRFLKQGNDVVLAPYPEGAEPDFSRIKVFSIGVPLLAEWRPNNSSTYSFYWNGGVLINVNTYGSLKTRYRLPEEGKQKEFTKRVHHVPLTADLFTSMGINDVGIYLRWSPCHVLQEAYAPAFTSLSVGLMISISF
;
A
#
# COMPACT_ATOMS: atom_id res chain seq x y z
N MET A 1 -10.01 -13.10 -27.10
CA MET A 1 -8.58 -13.17 -26.82
C MET A 1 -8.24 -12.55 -25.44
N THR A 2 -9.12 -12.59 -24.47
CA THR A 2 -9.05 -11.82 -23.21
C THR A 2 -8.95 -12.65 -21.92
N THR A 3 -9.08 -13.98 -22.03
CA THR A 3 -9.11 -14.85 -20.83
C THR A 3 -7.72 -15.35 -20.40
N LYS A 4 -6.74 -15.36 -21.29
CA LYS A 4 -5.38 -15.86 -20.99
C LYS A 4 -4.50 -14.85 -20.23
N PHE A 5 -4.80 -13.55 -20.33
CA PHE A 5 -4.02 -12.53 -19.65
C PHE A 5 -4.36 -12.39 -18.15
N LYS A 6 -5.57 -12.75 -17.75
CA LYS A 6 -6.00 -12.70 -16.34
C LYS A 6 -5.38 -13.78 -15.45
N MET A 7 -5.00 -14.92 -16.03
CA MET A 7 -4.35 -16.01 -15.29
C MET A 7 -2.84 -15.81 -15.13
N ALA A 8 -2.18 -15.11 -16.06
CA ALA A 8 -0.74 -14.87 -15.98
C ALA A 8 -0.35 -13.90 -14.84
N ALA A 9 -1.17 -12.91 -14.54
CA ALA A 9 -0.91 -11.97 -13.45
C ALA A 9 -1.08 -12.61 -12.07
N LEU A 10 -1.99 -13.59 -11.93
CA LEU A 10 -2.19 -14.32 -10.68
C LEU A 10 -1.10 -15.38 -10.45
N ALA A 11 -0.58 -15.97 -11.53
CA ALA A 11 0.50 -16.96 -11.45
C ALA A 11 1.85 -16.36 -11.03
N LEU A 12 2.08 -15.06 -11.28
CA LEU A 12 3.31 -14.38 -10.86
C LEU A 12 3.32 -14.09 -9.34
N LEU A 13 2.15 -14.02 -8.71
CA LEU A 13 1.99 -13.85 -7.25
C LEU A 13 2.09 -15.17 -6.48
N LEU A 14 1.95 -16.31 -7.17
CA LEU A 14 1.97 -17.65 -6.59
C LEU A 14 3.19 -18.47 -7.03
N ALA A 15 4.26 -17.82 -7.52
CA ALA A 15 5.51 -18.54 -7.81
C ALA A 15 5.97 -19.27 -6.53
N PRO A 16 6.15 -20.60 -6.56
CA PRO A 16 6.51 -21.35 -5.38
C PRO A 16 7.86 -20.87 -4.86
N LEU A 17 7.89 -20.50 -3.58
CA LEU A 17 9.13 -20.39 -2.81
C LEU A 17 9.86 -21.71 -2.99
N GLY A 18 10.98 -21.67 -3.72
CA GLY A 18 11.72 -22.85 -4.09
C GLY A 18 11.94 -23.80 -2.93
N THR A 19 11.56 -25.04 -3.11
CA THR A 19 11.94 -26.13 -2.24
C THR A 19 13.46 -26.23 -2.23
N MET A 20 14.08 -25.86 -1.12
CA MET A 20 15.51 -26.12 -0.90
C MET A 20 15.72 -27.62 -0.84
N ALA A 21 16.48 -28.14 -1.77
CA ALA A 21 17.00 -29.50 -1.68
C ALA A 21 17.91 -29.60 -0.45
N ALA A 22 17.62 -30.57 0.42
CA ALA A 22 18.43 -30.86 1.60
C ALA A 22 19.77 -31.40 1.14
N GLY A 23 20.79 -30.55 1.08
CA GLY A 23 22.19 -30.96 1.00
C GLY A 23 22.84 -30.78 2.38
N ASP A 24 23.69 -31.73 2.78
CA ASP A 24 24.43 -31.68 4.04
C ASP A 24 25.40 -30.49 4.17
N THR A 25 25.61 -29.75 3.10
CA THR A 25 26.55 -28.62 3.04
C THR A 25 25.80 -27.29 2.99
N VAL A 26 25.93 -26.48 4.03
CA VAL A 26 25.41 -25.10 4.07
C VAL A 26 26.55 -24.15 3.74
N THR A 27 26.44 -23.44 2.62
CA THR A 27 27.40 -22.40 2.24
C THR A 27 26.86 -21.03 2.62
N VAL A 28 27.59 -20.31 3.46
CA VAL A 28 27.25 -18.94 3.86
C VAL A 28 28.24 -17.98 3.20
N ASN A 29 27.78 -17.15 2.27
CA ASN A 29 28.60 -16.18 1.57
C ASN A 29 28.81 -14.93 2.44
N ALA A 30 30.08 -14.47 2.51
CA ALA A 30 30.51 -13.28 3.25
C ALA A 30 29.93 -13.19 4.67
N PRO A 31 30.19 -14.17 5.56
CA PRO A 31 29.72 -14.11 6.94
C PRO A 31 30.39 -12.94 7.66
N ARG A 32 29.61 -12.23 8.46
CA ARG A 32 30.13 -11.11 9.28
C ARG A 32 30.99 -11.61 10.45
N ARG A 33 30.59 -12.75 11.04
CA ARG A 33 31.27 -13.37 12.17
C ARG A 33 31.02 -14.86 12.18
N VAL A 34 32.05 -15.61 12.42
CA VAL A 34 31.97 -17.05 12.68
C VAL A 34 32.58 -17.33 14.06
N VAL A 35 31.82 -17.99 14.93
CA VAL A 35 32.25 -18.38 16.27
C VAL A 35 32.17 -19.89 16.35
N ILE A 36 33.28 -20.52 16.67
CA ILE A 36 33.34 -21.96 16.94
C ILE A 36 33.65 -22.14 18.44
N THR A 37 32.77 -22.83 19.11
CA THR A 37 32.95 -23.18 20.55
C THR A 37 32.95 -24.67 20.69
N GLU A 38 33.98 -25.20 21.29
CA GLU A 38 34.13 -26.64 21.59
C GLU A 38 34.12 -26.85 23.09
N ASN A 39 33.36 -27.82 23.52
CA ASN A 39 33.29 -28.26 24.94
C ASN A 39 33.22 -29.79 24.94
N GLY A 40 34.39 -30.45 24.90
CA GLY A 40 34.63 -31.89 25.01
C GLY A 40 33.57 -32.88 24.50
N GLN A 41 32.30 -32.54 24.59
CA GLN A 41 31.16 -33.36 24.15
C GLN A 41 30.34 -32.71 23.03
N THR A 42 30.54 -31.42 22.76
CA THR A 42 29.77 -30.68 21.74
C THR A 42 30.64 -29.67 21.05
N MET A 43 30.50 -29.58 19.71
CA MET A 43 31.07 -28.52 18.90
C MET A 43 29.92 -27.67 18.38
N LYS A 44 29.92 -26.39 18.73
CA LYS A 44 28.92 -25.44 18.31
C LYS A 44 29.55 -24.45 17.29
N VAL A 45 29.02 -24.42 16.08
CA VAL A 45 29.38 -23.45 15.05
C VAL A 45 28.26 -22.43 14.92
N ARG A 46 28.56 -21.16 15.11
CA ARG A 46 27.64 -20.06 14.99
C ARG A 46 28.14 -19.09 13.91
N VAL A 47 27.34 -18.89 12.89
CA VAL A 47 27.60 -17.97 11.80
C VAL A 47 26.62 -16.81 11.87
N GLU A 48 27.13 -15.60 11.97
CA GLU A 48 26.36 -14.38 12.07
C GLU A 48 26.55 -13.52 10.82
N GLY A 49 25.43 -13.13 10.21
CA GLY A 49 25.38 -12.34 9.00
C GLY A 49 25.73 -13.16 7.74
N ARG A 50 25.20 -12.72 6.62
CA ARG A 50 25.58 -13.18 5.28
C ARG A 50 25.46 -12.02 4.31
N GLU A 51 25.97 -12.17 3.09
CA GLU A 51 25.78 -11.17 2.05
C GLU A 51 24.29 -10.82 1.87
N GLY A 52 23.95 -9.55 1.98
CA GLY A 52 22.56 -9.05 1.88
C GLY A 52 21.69 -9.23 3.13
N ASN A 53 22.14 -9.98 4.18
CA ASN A 53 21.37 -10.14 5.42
C ASN A 53 22.29 -10.14 6.66
N ALA A 54 22.37 -9.00 7.33
CA ALA A 54 23.16 -8.85 8.56
C ALA A 54 22.55 -9.55 9.77
N ASN A 55 21.27 -9.92 9.73
CA ASN A 55 20.54 -10.58 10.82
C ASN A 55 20.45 -12.10 10.68
N PHE A 56 21.10 -12.63 9.64
CA PHE A 56 21.22 -14.07 9.45
C PHE A 56 21.99 -14.68 10.62
N LEU A 57 21.46 -15.78 11.19
CA LEU A 57 22.08 -16.55 12.23
C LEU A 57 21.93 -18.03 11.91
N LEU A 58 23.04 -18.72 11.73
CA LEU A 58 23.10 -20.18 11.63
C LEU A 58 23.83 -20.71 12.85
N GLU A 59 23.18 -21.58 13.61
CA GLU A 59 23.81 -22.33 14.71
C GLU A 59 23.74 -23.82 14.39
N ARG A 60 24.89 -24.47 14.33
CA ARG A 60 24.99 -25.92 14.15
C ARG A 60 25.73 -26.51 15.36
N THR A 61 25.10 -27.42 16.03
CA THR A 61 25.67 -28.12 17.21
C THR A 61 25.86 -29.56 16.85
N HIS A 62 27.11 -30.03 16.87
CA HIS A 62 27.51 -31.44 16.74
C HIS A 62 27.77 -32.00 18.10
N LYS A 63 27.15 -33.13 18.44
CA LYS A 63 27.38 -33.84 19.69
C LYS A 63 28.28 -35.04 19.48
N SER A 64 28.94 -35.49 20.55
CA SER A 64 29.81 -36.65 20.51
C SER A 64 29.06 -37.97 20.19
N ASP A 65 27.74 -37.99 20.31
CA ASP A 65 26.88 -39.13 19.95
C ASP A 65 26.60 -39.22 18.43
N GLY A 66 27.21 -38.32 17.62
CA GLY A 66 27.02 -38.24 16.18
C GLY A 66 25.76 -37.45 15.76
N SER A 67 24.95 -37.01 16.73
CA SER A 67 23.77 -36.19 16.41
C SER A 67 24.16 -34.75 16.10
N THR A 68 23.48 -34.16 15.10
CA THR A 68 23.65 -32.75 14.73
C THR A 68 22.32 -32.02 14.90
N VAL A 69 22.34 -30.92 15.63
CA VAL A 69 21.19 -30.01 15.75
C VAL A 69 21.53 -28.75 15.01
N GLU A 70 20.77 -28.45 13.99
CA GLU A 70 20.87 -27.22 13.22
C GLU A 70 19.72 -26.29 13.51
N ARG A 71 20.04 -25.03 13.75
CA ARG A 71 19.07 -23.96 13.91
C ARG A 71 19.46 -22.81 13.01
N GLU A 72 18.71 -22.63 11.94
CA GLU A 72 18.81 -21.47 11.11
C GLU A 72 17.75 -20.44 11.52
N THR A 73 18.18 -19.22 11.72
CA THR A 73 17.30 -18.07 11.93
C THR A 73 17.59 -17.05 10.87
N ASP A 74 16.79 -17.10 9.81
CA ASP A 74 16.79 -16.07 8.79
C ASP A 74 15.74 -15.03 9.17
N ASN A 75 16.18 -13.97 9.85
CA ASN A 75 15.30 -12.86 10.26
C ASN A 75 14.97 -11.91 9.13
N THR A 76 14.92 -12.38 7.90
CA THR A 76 14.22 -11.68 6.82
C THR A 76 12.72 -11.86 7.06
N ASN A 77 12.13 -11.01 7.88
CA ASN A 77 10.68 -11.02 8.02
C ASN A 77 10.06 -10.44 6.76
N PHE A 78 9.54 -11.31 5.92
CA PHE A 78 8.84 -10.94 4.70
C PHE A 78 7.47 -10.31 4.98
N ILE A 79 6.85 -10.59 6.14
CA ILE A 79 5.53 -10.07 6.49
C ILE A 79 5.61 -9.39 7.85
N ASN A 80 5.31 -8.09 7.87
CA ASN A 80 5.16 -7.33 9.10
C ASN A 80 3.66 -7.06 9.34
N VAL A 81 3.15 -7.62 10.43
CA VAL A 81 1.78 -7.36 10.87
C VAL A 81 1.84 -6.28 11.95
N PRO A 82 1.18 -5.12 11.77
CA PRO A 82 1.12 -4.09 12.80
C PRO A 82 0.45 -4.67 14.06
N PHE A 83 0.82 -4.15 15.21
CA PHE A 83 0.35 -4.55 16.56
C PHE A 83 1.08 -5.72 17.23
N ILE A 84 2.02 -6.41 16.59
CA ILE A 84 2.88 -7.39 17.28
C ILE A 84 4.17 -6.69 17.69
N LYS A 85 4.31 -6.37 18.99
CA LYS A 85 5.54 -5.78 19.53
C LYS A 85 6.70 -6.76 19.44
N LYS A 86 7.67 -6.49 18.59
CA LYS A 86 8.93 -7.23 18.48
C LYS A 86 9.93 -6.74 19.52
N LYS A 87 10.57 -7.67 20.22
CA LYS A 87 11.66 -7.34 21.15
C LYS A 87 12.85 -6.75 20.39
N ARG A 88 13.16 -5.52 20.67
CA ARG A 88 14.22 -4.74 20.03
C ARG A 88 15.59 -5.32 20.40
N ASN A 89 16.28 -5.93 19.45
CA ASN A 89 17.70 -6.20 19.59
C ASN A 89 18.47 -5.02 18.99
N ASN A 90 19.23 -4.34 19.83
CA ASN A 90 20.09 -3.23 19.44
C ASN A 90 21.21 -3.68 18.52
N SER A 91 20.98 -3.64 17.21
CA SER A 91 22.06 -3.64 16.23
C SER A 91 21.76 -2.52 15.23
N SER A 92 22.74 -1.65 15.04
CA SER A 92 22.73 -0.40 14.26
C SER A 92 22.60 -0.58 12.74
N VAL A 93 21.78 -1.48 12.28
CA VAL A 93 21.44 -1.64 10.87
C VAL A 93 20.01 -1.17 10.69
N ILE A 94 19.80 -0.20 9.80
CA ILE A 94 18.49 0.34 9.42
C ILE A 94 17.59 -0.83 8.97
N THR A 95 16.80 -1.33 9.89
CA THR A 95 15.90 -2.47 9.65
C THR A 95 14.46 -1.99 9.46
N GLU A 96 14.19 -0.72 9.78
CA GLU A 96 12.85 -0.16 9.89
C GLU A 96 12.51 0.62 8.61
N GLY A 97 11.38 0.33 7.97
CA GLY A 97 10.80 1.10 6.88
C GLY A 97 9.71 2.04 7.41
N HIS A 98 9.65 3.29 6.92
CA HIS A 98 8.56 4.23 7.23
C HIS A 98 7.53 4.19 6.09
N LEU A 99 6.61 3.25 6.17
CA LEU A 99 5.63 3.01 5.12
C LEU A 99 4.27 3.56 5.51
N PRO A 100 3.51 4.09 4.54
CA PRO A 100 2.21 4.66 4.82
C PRO A 100 1.25 3.60 5.37
N ALA A 101 0.98 3.63 6.68
CA ALA A 101 0.03 2.71 7.30
C ALA A 101 -1.38 3.28 7.33
N LEU A 102 -1.50 4.56 7.63
CA LEU A 102 -2.75 5.31 7.61
C LEU A 102 -2.56 6.56 6.75
N MET A 103 -3.45 6.77 5.81
CA MET A 103 -3.48 7.95 4.95
C MET A 103 -4.84 8.64 5.07
N VAL A 104 -4.82 9.95 5.24
CA VAL A 104 -6.02 10.81 5.20
C VAL A 104 -5.70 12.04 4.37
N GLY A 105 -6.48 12.28 3.33
CA GLY A 105 -6.22 13.37 2.42
C GLY A 105 -7.45 13.95 1.75
N LEU A 106 -7.21 15.00 1.00
CA LEU A 106 -8.19 15.67 0.15
C LEU A 106 -7.94 15.26 -1.31
N SER A 107 -9.02 15.03 -2.04
CA SER A 107 -8.99 14.59 -3.43
C SER A 107 -9.61 15.63 -4.34
N SER A 108 -9.00 15.86 -5.51
CA SER A 108 -9.53 16.71 -6.57
C SER A 108 -9.72 15.89 -7.84
N ALA A 109 -10.65 16.31 -8.69
CA ALA A 109 -10.80 15.79 -10.04
C ALA A 109 -9.98 16.63 -11.00
N LEU A 110 -9.29 15.97 -11.93
CA LEU A 110 -8.54 16.62 -13.03
C LEU A 110 -9.13 16.18 -14.36
N GLY A 111 -9.14 17.08 -15.35
CA GLY A 111 -9.69 16.79 -16.66
C GLY A 111 -11.20 16.53 -16.62
N GLN A 112 -11.88 17.12 -15.67
CA GLN A 112 -13.33 16.97 -15.53
C GLN A 112 -14.07 17.70 -16.67
N PRO A 113 -15.19 17.13 -17.17
CA PRO A 113 -15.99 17.78 -18.20
C PRO A 113 -16.72 18.99 -17.65
N ASP A 114 -17.19 19.86 -18.56
CA ASP A 114 -17.97 21.05 -18.22
C ASP A 114 -19.20 20.68 -17.37
N GLY A 115 -19.47 21.49 -16.38
CA GLY A 115 -20.57 21.27 -15.44
C GLY A 115 -20.27 20.28 -14.30
N MET A 116 -19.11 19.63 -14.30
CA MET A 116 -18.64 18.82 -13.18
C MET A 116 -17.71 19.68 -12.31
N ASP A 117 -18.17 20.03 -11.11
CA ASP A 117 -17.40 20.84 -10.16
C ASP A 117 -17.13 20.05 -8.88
N VAL A 118 -16.03 19.32 -8.85
CA VAL A 118 -15.59 18.56 -7.67
C VAL A 118 -14.86 19.47 -6.70
N SER A 119 -15.47 19.69 -5.56
CA SER A 119 -14.88 20.47 -4.47
C SER A 119 -13.81 19.67 -3.74
N MET A 120 -12.55 20.09 -3.84
CA MET A 120 -11.43 19.45 -3.15
C MET A 120 -11.64 19.45 -1.63
N GLY A 121 -12.10 20.54 -1.05
CA GLY A 121 -12.32 20.66 0.41
C GLY A 121 -13.43 19.75 0.96
N ALA A 122 -14.33 19.26 0.08
CA ALA A 122 -15.41 18.35 0.44
C ALA A 122 -15.14 16.89 0.01
N SER A 123 -14.09 16.67 -0.76
CA SER A 123 -13.67 15.37 -1.28
C SER A 123 -12.48 14.87 -0.47
N TRP A 124 -12.53 13.60 -0.05
CA TRP A 124 -11.51 13.06 0.81
C TRP A 124 -11.19 11.62 0.45
N GLU A 125 -10.00 11.20 0.82
CA GLU A 125 -9.59 9.81 0.78
C GLU A 125 -9.09 9.34 2.12
N PHE A 126 -9.24 8.04 2.34
CA PHE A 126 -8.75 7.34 3.51
C PHE A 126 -8.12 6.04 3.02
N GLY A 127 -6.87 5.80 3.40
CA GLY A 127 -6.12 4.58 3.11
C GLY A 127 -5.65 3.91 4.37
N LEU A 128 -5.74 2.59 4.42
CA LEU A 128 -5.23 1.75 5.49
C LEU A 128 -4.41 0.61 4.89
N TYR A 129 -3.11 0.57 5.17
CA TYR A 129 -2.15 -0.41 4.68
C TYR A 129 -1.51 -1.17 5.84
N PRO A 130 -2.18 -2.22 6.36
CA PRO A 130 -1.72 -2.93 7.56
C PRO A 130 -0.62 -3.94 7.30
N VAL A 131 -0.37 -4.32 6.05
CA VAL A 131 0.56 -5.39 5.70
C VAL A 131 1.61 -4.88 4.74
N TYR A 132 2.89 -5.11 5.10
CA TYR A 132 4.02 -4.82 4.24
C TYR A 132 4.99 -5.99 4.13
N VAL A 133 5.61 -6.09 2.96
CA VAL A 133 6.66 -7.05 2.63
C VAL A 133 7.90 -6.26 2.26
N HIS A 134 9.01 -6.57 2.90
CA HIS A 134 10.31 -5.98 2.59
C HIS A 134 10.88 -6.58 1.32
N GLY A 135 11.16 -5.73 0.34
CA GLY A 135 11.88 -6.08 -0.86
C GLY A 135 13.42 -5.94 -0.70
N PRO A 136 14.15 -6.10 -1.79
CA PRO A 136 15.60 -5.95 -1.81
C PRO A 136 16.03 -4.52 -1.51
N ARG A 137 17.25 -4.38 -0.98
CA ARG A 137 17.94 -3.10 -0.85
C ARG A 137 18.65 -2.77 -2.17
N LEU A 138 18.44 -1.56 -2.64
CA LEU A 138 19.15 -0.99 -3.78
C LEU A 138 20.25 -0.04 -3.26
N GLY A 139 21.30 -0.61 -2.64
CA GLY A 139 22.37 0.16 -2.03
C GLY A 139 22.15 0.53 -0.56
N ARG A 140 22.84 1.57 -0.08
CA ARG A 140 22.85 1.95 1.36
C ARG A 140 21.58 2.69 1.79
N HIS A 141 20.96 3.44 0.88
CA HIS A 141 19.94 4.43 1.20
C HIS A 141 18.56 4.10 0.60
N VAL A 142 18.46 3.12 -0.30
CA VAL A 142 17.20 2.79 -0.97
C VAL A 142 16.78 1.38 -0.65
N ARG A 143 15.51 1.20 -0.30
CA ARG A 143 14.87 -0.10 -0.09
C ARG A 143 13.54 -0.15 -0.83
N LEU A 144 13.23 -1.29 -1.40
CA LEU A 144 11.94 -1.56 -2.02
C LEU A 144 10.98 -2.18 -1.00
N PHE A 145 9.70 -1.89 -1.19
CA PHE A 145 8.62 -2.43 -0.38
C PHE A 145 7.40 -2.72 -1.24
N SER A 146 6.66 -3.72 -0.83
CA SER A 146 5.32 -3.97 -1.30
C SER A 146 4.40 -4.21 -0.11
N GLY A 147 3.09 -4.27 -0.33
CA GLY A 147 2.14 -4.46 0.76
C GLY A 147 0.74 -4.73 0.27
N LEU A 148 -0.19 -4.71 1.20
CA LEU A 148 -1.60 -4.84 0.93
C LEU A 148 -2.38 -3.87 1.83
N GLY A 149 -3.33 -3.19 1.25
CA GLY A 149 -4.20 -2.27 1.98
C GLY A 149 -5.53 -2.06 1.31
N VAL A 150 -6.28 -1.13 1.86
CA VAL A 150 -7.58 -0.73 1.37
C VAL A 150 -7.69 0.78 1.33
N ASP A 151 -8.39 1.27 0.32
CA ASP A 151 -8.62 2.69 0.10
C ASP A 151 -10.11 3.00 -0.04
N TRP A 152 -10.53 4.11 0.51
CA TRP A 152 -11.81 4.76 0.26
C TRP A 152 -11.55 6.13 -0.32
N ARG A 153 -11.97 6.35 -1.55
CA ARG A 153 -11.89 7.66 -2.22
C ARG A 153 -13.28 8.21 -2.48
N ASN A 154 -13.45 9.50 -2.30
CA ASN A 154 -14.73 10.17 -2.38
C ASN A 154 -14.57 11.51 -3.11
N TRP A 155 -15.28 11.68 -4.21
CA TRP A 155 -15.32 12.91 -5.00
C TRP A 155 -16.70 13.53 -4.87
N ARG A 156 -16.75 14.73 -4.31
CA ARG A 156 -17.99 15.42 -3.97
C ARG A 156 -18.12 16.71 -4.75
N MET A 157 -19.26 16.86 -5.45
CA MET A 157 -19.70 18.09 -6.06
C MET A 157 -20.63 18.83 -5.06
N THR A 158 -20.47 20.16 -5.01
CA THR A 158 -21.29 21.05 -4.16
C THR A 158 -22.00 22.14 -5.00
N GLY A 159 -21.83 22.10 -6.32
CA GLY A 159 -22.48 23.03 -7.24
C GLY A 159 -23.92 22.69 -7.60
N ASN A 160 -24.44 23.30 -8.66
CA ASN A 160 -25.83 23.16 -9.11
C ASN A 160 -26.08 21.94 -10.00
N THR A 161 -25.04 21.15 -10.28
CA THR A 161 -25.13 19.90 -11.02
C THR A 161 -24.92 18.70 -10.11
N ARG A 162 -25.48 17.58 -10.50
CA ARG A 162 -25.38 16.31 -9.77
C ARG A 162 -25.07 15.17 -10.72
N PHE A 163 -24.48 14.14 -10.18
CA PHE A 163 -24.42 12.84 -10.84
C PHE A 163 -25.81 12.17 -10.76
N LEU A 164 -26.34 11.80 -11.89
CA LEU A 164 -27.61 11.09 -11.99
C LEU A 164 -27.38 9.77 -12.74
N LYS A 165 -27.85 8.67 -12.19
CA LYS A 165 -27.83 7.38 -12.88
C LYS A 165 -29.06 7.24 -13.76
N GLN A 166 -28.86 7.08 -15.07
CA GLN A 166 -29.89 6.82 -16.06
C GLN A 166 -29.61 5.46 -16.73
N GLY A 167 -30.39 4.45 -16.39
CA GLY A 167 -30.12 3.09 -16.85
C GLY A 167 -28.75 2.58 -16.37
N ASN A 168 -27.83 2.33 -17.31
CA ASN A 168 -26.45 1.94 -17.02
C ASN A 168 -25.49 3.13 -16.88
N ASP A 169 -25.87 4.31 -17.39
CA ASP A 169 -24.99 5.44 -17.50
C ASP A 169 -25.09 6.37 -16.26
N VAL A 170 -24.02 7.07 -15.97
CA VAL A 170 -23.98 8.17 -15.03
C VAL A 170 -23.80 9.45 -15.83
N VAL A 171 -24.77 10.36 -15.73
CA VAL A 171 -24.75 11.63 -16.44
C VAL A 171 -24.69 12.79 -15.46
N LEU A 172 -24.24 13.95 -15.94
CA LEU A 172 -24.37 15.21 -15.21
C LEU A 172 -25.74 15.79 -15.51
N ALA A 173 -26.50 16.12 -14.49
CA ALA A 173 -27.83 16.68 -14.61
C ALA A 173 -28.02 17.82 -13.60
N PRO A 174 -28.86 18.80 -13.89
CA PRO A 174 -29.26 19.79 -12.88
C PRO A 174 -30.06 19.12 -11.77
N TYR A 175 -30.15 19.76 -10.63
CA TYR A 175 -31.10 19.37 -9.60
C TYR A 175 -32.54 19.66 -10.06
N PRO A 176 -33.55 18.99 -9.47
CA PRO A 176 -34.95 19.33 -9.74
C PRO A 176 -35.26 20.81 -9.46
N GLU A 177 -36.24 21.36 -10.16
CA GLU A 177 -36.66 22.74 -9.99
C GLU A 177 -37.06 23.05 -8.54
N GLY A 178 -36.55 24.15 -8.01
CA GLY A 178 -36.77 24.53 -6.60
C GLY A 178 -35.94 23.74 -5.58
N ALA A 179 -35.12 22.82 -5.99
CA ALA A 179 -34.29 22.06 -5.06
C ALA A 179 -33.11 22.89 -4.54
N GLU A 180 -32.85 22.80 -3.25
CA GLU A 180 -31.64 23.30 -2.61
C GLU A 180 -30.57 22.18 -2.60
N PRO A 181 -29.46 22.31 -3.36
CA PRO A 181 -28.40 21.31 -3.40
C PRO A 181 -27.68 21.17 -2.05
N ASP A 182 -27.45 19.93 -1.59
CA ASP A 182 -26.51 19.67 -0.49
C ASP A 182 -25.19 19.12 -1.08
N PHE A 183 -25.24 17.98 -1.77
CA PHE A 183 -24.10 17.42 -2.46
C PHE A 183 -24.48 16.27 -3.41
N SER A 184 -23.63 16.04 -4.40
CA SER A 184 -23.59 14.81 -5.16
C SER A 184 -22.18 14.23 -5.12
N ARG A 185 -22.04 12.93 -4.84
CA ARG A 185 -20.73 12.31 -4.67
C ARG A 185 -20.62 10.92 -5.29
N ILE A 186 -19.45 10.61 -5.79
CA ILE A 186 -19.02 9.26 -6.15
C ILE A 186 -18.05 8.79 -5.08
N LYS A 187 -18.22 7.55 -4.65
CA LYS A 187 -17.32 6.86 -3.71
C LYS A 187 -16.84 5.58 -4.35
N VAL A 188 -15.53 5.34 -4.31
CA VAL A 188 -14.90 4.08 -4.74
C VAL A 188 -14.14 3.48 -3.58
N PHE A 189 -14.28 2.17 -3.42
CA PHE A 189 -13.51 1.35 -2.52
C PHE A 189 -12.59 0.44 -3.31
N SER A 190 -11.34 0.35 -2.88
CA SER A 190 -10.28 -0.36 -3.59
C SER A 190 -9.47 -1.21 -2.63
N ILE A 191 -8.93 -2.32 -3.14
CA ILE A 191 -7.84 -3.05 -2.52
C ILE A 191 -6.58 -2.61 -3.21
N GLY A 192 -5.61 -2.08 -2.45
CA GLY A 192 -4.39 -1.48 -2.95
C GLY A 192 -3.15 -2.33 -2.68
N VAL A 193 -2.28 -2.44 -3.68
CA VAL A 193 -0.96 -3.04 -3.58
C VAL A 193 0.08 -1.96 -3.85
N PRO A 194 0.75 -1.43 -2.83
CA PRO A 194 1.85 -0.49 -2.99
C PRO A 194 3.11 -1.19 -3.51
N LEU A 195 3.79 -0.57 -4.45
CA LEU A 195 5.13 -0.91 -4.91
C LEU A 195 5.98 0.35 -4.75
N LEU A 196 6.70 0.46 -3.62
CA LEU A 196 7.36 1.69 -3.21
C LEU A 196 8.87 1.48 -3.05
N ALA A 197 9.62 2.52 -3.39
CA ALA A 197 11.01 2.69 -3.03
C ALA A 197 11.10 3.74 -1.92
N GLU A 198 11.71 3.39 -0.80
CA GLU A 198 12.03 4.33 0.27
C GLU A 198 13.49 4.74 0.18
N TRP A 199 13.73 6.02 0.18
CA TRP A 199 15.05 6.61 0.28
C TRP A 199 15.25 7.29 1.63
N ARG A 200 16.41 7.02 2.27
CA ARG A 200 16.83 7.65 3.54
C ARG A 200 18.24 8.17 3.42
N PRO A 201 18.45 9.48 3.57
CA PRO A 201 19.78 10.07 3.43
C PRO A 201 20.74 9.73 4.58
N ASN A 202 20.23 9.65 5.82
CA ASN A 202 21.04 9.39 7.00
C ASN A 202 20.22 8.82 8.16
N ASN A 203 20.87 8.03 9.02
CA ASN A 203 20.33 7.56 10.28
C ASN A 203 20.80 8.48 11.42
N SER A 204 20.13 9.59 11.62
CA SER A 204 20.26 10.32 12.88
C SER A 204 19.42 9.59 13.94
N SER A 205 19.97 9.41 15.12
CA SER A 205 19.29 8.73 16.23
C SER A 205 18.03 9.44 16.74
N THR A 206 17.83 10.69 16.37
CA THR A 206 16.75 11.55 16.88
C THR A 206 15.65 11.80 15.84
N TYR A 207 16.03 12.00 14.57
CA TYR A 207 15.07 12.28 13.49
C TYR A 207 15.37 11.40 12.28
N SER A 208 14.41 10.63 11.88
CA SER A 208 14.48 9.77 10.69
C SER A 208 13.70 10.42 9.55
N PHE A 209 14.40 11.14 8.68
CA PHE A 209 13.80 11.63 7.43
C PHE A 209 13.71 10.49 6.42
N TYR A 210 12.60 10.41 5.71
CA TYR A 210 12.39 9.46 4.63
C TYR A 210 11.64 10.09 3.47
N TRP A 211 11.85 9.55 2.29
CA TRP A 211 11.10 9.83 1.09
C TRP A 211 10.72 8.52 0.40
N ASN A 212 9.41 8.33 0.18
CA ASN A 212 8.87 7.20 -0.56
C ASN A 212 8.42 7.67 -1.94
N GLY A 213 8.66 6.83 -2.95
CA GLY A 213 8.14 7.05 -4.28
C GLY A 213 7.83 5.71 -4.95
N GLY A 214 6.78 5.68 -5.78
CA GLY A 214 6.41 4.47 -6.50
C GLY A 214 4.99 4.47 -7.03
N VAL A 215 4.40 3.29 -7.11
CA VAL A 215 3.09 3.04 -7.70
C VAL A 215 2.19 2.31 -6.72
N LEU A 216 0.92 2.73 -6.65
CA LEU A 216 -0.16 2.00 -5.98
C LEU A 216 -1.03 1.34 -7.05
N ILE A 217 -1.04 0.02 -7.10
CA ILE A 217 -1.93 -0.74 -7.97
C ILE A 217 -3.22 -1.00 -7.21
N ASN A 218 -4.36 -0.55 -7.74
CA ASN A 218 -5.65 -0.66 -7.05
C ASN A 218 -6.61 -1.53 -7.84
N VAL A 219 -7.19 -2.50 -7.14
CA VAL A 219 -8.33 -3.27 -7.61
C VAL A 219 -9.58 -2.62 -7.01
N ASN A 220 -10.30 -1.89 -7.84
CA ASN A 220 -11.53 -1.21 -7.43
C ASN A 220 -12.66 -2.22 -7.38
N THR A 221 -13.23 -2.43 -6.21
CA THR A 221 -14.20 -3.52 -5.97
C THR A 221 -15.63 -3.01 -5.81
N TYR A 222 -15.78 -1.75 -5.42
CA TYR A 222 -17.09 -1.18 -5.16
C TYR A 222 -17.14 0.31 -5.51
N GLY A 223 -18.18 0.70 -6.25
CA GLY A 223 -18.50 2.08 -6.55
C GLY A 223 -19.93 2.43 -6.16
N SER A 224 -20.14 3.62 -5.62
CA SER A 224 -21.48 4.12 -5.28
C SER A 224 -21.62 5.60 -5.56
N LEU A 225 -22.84 5.98 -5.94
CA LEU A 225 -23.31 7.33 -6.14
C LEU A 225 -24.28 7.71 -5.04
N LYS A 226 -24.13 8.89 -4.45
CA LYS A 226 -25.09 9.44 -3.47
C LYS A 226 -25.28 10.92 -3.73
N THR A 227 -26.54 11.30 -3.93
CA THR A 227 -26.96 12.69 -4.05
C THR A 227 -27.90 13.05 -2.91
N ARG A 228 -27.78 14.25 -2.39
CA ARG A 228 -28.68 14.83 -1.38
C ARG A 228 -29.04 16.25 -1.78
N TYR A 229 -30.32 16.57 -1.62
CA TYR A 229 -30.89 17.89 -1.82
C TYR A 229 -32.15 18.04 -1.01
N ARG A 230 -32.70 19.24 -0.89
CA ARG A 230 -33.94 19.54 -0.22
C ARG A 230 -34.92 20.11 -1.21
N LEU A 231 -36.17 19.62 -1.20
CA LEU A 231 -37.30 20.22 -1.90
C LEU A 231 -38.14 21.01 -0.91
N PRO A 232 -38.74 22.15 -1.29
CA PRO A 232 -39.53 22.98 -0.40
C PRO A 232 -40.70 22.24 0.22
N GLU A 233 -41.39 21.41 -0.57
CA GLU A 233 -42.58 20.69 -0.13
C GLU A 233 -42.32 19.30 0.46
N GLU A 234 -41.30 18.60 -0.06
CA GLU A 234 -41.01 17.20 0.30
C GLU A 234 -39.87 17.05 1.29
N GLY A 235 -39.17 18.14 1.62
CA GLY A 235 -38.04 18.10 2.56
C GLY A 235 -36.77 17.50 1.99
N LYS A 236 -36.01 16.80 2.83
CA LYS A 236 -34.71 16.23 2.46
C LYS A 236 -34.88 14.99 1.60
N GLN A 237 -34.33 15.04 0.39
CA GLN A 237 -34.28 13.95 -0.56
C GLN A 237 -32.89 13.31 -0.58
N LYS A 238 -32.84 11.99 -0.73
CA LYS A 238 -31.60 11.21 -0.81
C LYS A 238 -31.72 10.16 -1.91
N GLU A 239 -30.93 10.32 -2.94
CA GLU A 239 -30.74 9.32 -3.98
C GLU A 239 -29.48 8.51 -3.69
N PHE A 240 -29.56 7.20 -3.77
CA PHE A 240 -28.43 6.32 -3.54
C PHE A 240 -28.44 5.17 -4.53
N THR A 241 -27.33 5.01 -5.24
CA THR A 241 -27.18 3.98 -6.26
C THR A 241 -25.84 3.26 -6.04
N LYS A 242 -25.90 1.94 -6.09
CA LYS A 242 -24.73 1.04 -6.19
C LYS A 242 -24.47 0.71 -7.65
N ARG A 243 -23.36 0.01 -7.92
CA ARG A 243 -22.98 -0.44 -9.26
C ARG A 243 -22.76 0.72 -10.25
N VAL A 244 -21.98 1.68 -9.83
CA VAL A 244 -21.40 2.67 -10.73
C VAL A 244 -20.27 1.99 -11.50
N HIS A 245 -20.22 2.19 -12.83
CA HIS A 245 -19.17 1.63 -13.69
C HIS A 245 -17.83 2.32 -13.44
N HIS A 246 -17.15 1.91 -12.39
CA HIS A 246 -15.78 2.34 -12.10
C HIS A 246 -14.77 1.52 -12.90
N VAL A 247 -13.60 2.08 -13.15
CA VAL A 247 -12.49 1.34 -13.78
C VAL A 247 -11.99 0.28 -12.79
N PRO A 248 -11.99 -1.02 -13.15
CA PRO A 248 -11.75 -2.09 -12.18
C PRO A 248 -10.30 -2.19 -11.69
N LEU A 249 -9.33 -1.78 -12.52
CA LEU A 249 -7.90 -1.80 -12.20
C LEU A 249 -7.28 -0.47 -12.55
N THR A 250 -6.64 0.16 -11.58
CA THR A 250 -5.96 1.45 -11.77
C THR A 250 -4.55 1.41 -11.17
N ALA A 251 -3.67 2.23 -11.69
CA ALA A 251 -2.33 2.44 -11.17
C ALA A 251 -2.14 3.93 -10.88
N ASP A 252 -1.78 4.24 -9.65
CA ASP A 252 -1.59 5.61 -9.18
C ASP A 252 -0.11 5.85 -8.91
N LEU A 253 0.41 6.98 -9.32
CA LEU A 253 1.72 7.46 -8.89
C LEU A 253 1.61 8.00 -7.47
N PHE A 254 2.53 7.58 -6.63
CA PHE A 254 2.57 7.94 -5.22
C PHE A 254 3.93 8.45 -4.82
N THR A 255 3.94 9.54 -4.07
CA THR A 255 5.14 10.01 -3.39
C THR A 255 4.78 10.53 -2.01
N SER A 256 5.67 10.33 -1.05
CA SER A 256 5.51 10.84 0.31
C SER A 256 6.85 11.17 0.93
N MET A 257 6.85 12.14 1.82
CA MET A 257 8.01 12.48 2.64
C MET A 257 7.59 12.72 4.08
N GLY A 258 8.45 12.39 5.00
CA GLY A 258 8.14 12.57 6.41
C GLY A 258 9.35 12.49 7.32
N ILE A 259 9.05 12.71 8.60
CA ILE A 259 10.02 12.63 9.69
C ILE A 259 9.39 11.71 10.74
N ASN A 260 10.14 10.70 11.17
CA ASN A 260 9.66 9.65 12.06
C ASN A 260 8.36 9.01 11.51
N ASP A 261 7.27 9.04 12.28
CA ASP A 261 6.02 8.35 11.92
C ASP A 261 5.00 9.25 11.22
N VAL A 262 5.32 10.53 10.96
CA VAL A 262 4.39 11.48 10.35
C VAL A 262 4.95 11.99 9.03
N GLY A 263 4.12 12.00 8.00
CA GLY A 263 4.49 12.50 6.68
C GLY A 263 3.31 13.13 5.94
N ILE A 264 3.67 13.71 4.81
CA ILE A 264 2.74 14.20 3.79
C ILE A 264 2.87 13.32 2.56
N TYR A 265 1.79 13.19 1.81
CA TYR A 265 1.80 12.46 0.55
C TYR A 265 1.10 13.19 -0.56
N LEU A 266 1.48 12.85 -1.77
CA LEU A 266 0.85 13.21 -3.02
C LEU A 266 0.57 11.93 -3.80
N ARG A 267 -0.66 11.80 -4.34
CA ARG A 267 -1.11 10.67 -5.14
C ARG A 267 -1.81 11.17 -6.39
N TRP A 268 -1.33 10.77 -7.53
CA TRP A 268 -1.93 11.09 -8.81
C TRP A 268 -2.37 9.82 -9.52
N SER A 269 -3.67 9.76 -9.84
CA SER A 269 -4.28 8.67 -10.62
C SER A 269 -4.41 9.11 -12.08
N PRO A 270 -3.53 8.68 -13.00
CA PRO A 270 -3.66 8.98 -14.42
C PRO A 270 -4.81 8.19 -15.07
N CYS A 271 -5.27 7.11 -14.44
CA CYS A 271 -6.42 6.35 -14.89
C CYS A 271 -7.72 7.08 -14.52
N HIS A 272 -8.74 7.01 -15.40
CA HIS A 272 -10.05 7.53 -15.07
C HIS A 272 -10.68 6.79 -13.89
N VAL A 273 -11.44 7.51 -13.08
CA VAL A 273 -12.14 6.94 -11.93
C VAL A 273 -13.33 6.08 -12.39
N LEU A 274 -14.04 6.56 -13.42
CA LEU A 274 -15.17 5.90 -14.03
C LEU A 274 -14.84 5.47 -15.46
N GLN A 275 -15.56 4.47 -15.96
CA GLN A 275 -15.45 4.03 -17.35
C GLN A 275 -16.08 5.08 -18.27
N GLU A 276 -15.33 5.63 -19.21
CA GLU A 276 -15.76 6.67 -20.15
C GLU A 276 -17.01 6.32 -20.96
N ALA A 277 -17.18 5.04 -21.27
CA ALA A 277 -18.34 4.56 -22.00
C ALA A 277 -19.67 4.75 -21.25
N TYR A 278 -19.62 4.96 -19.94
CA TYR A 278 -20.82 4.96 -19.08
C TYR A 278 -20.90 6.16 -18.14
N ALA A 279 -19.87 7.02 -18.11
CA ALA A 279 -19.85 8.10 -17.13
C ALA A 279 -18.89 9.23 -17.54
N PRO A 280 -19.06 10.44 -16.95
CA PRO A 280 -18.10 11.53 -17.11
C PRO A 280 -16.70 11.09 -16.72
N ALA A 281 -15.74 11.23 -17.64
CA ALA A 281 -14.36 10.85 -17.42
C ALA A 281 -13.61 11.93 -16.65
N PHE A 282 -12.88 11.53 -15.62
CA PHE A 282 -11.96 12.40 -14.90
C PHE A 282 -10.88 11.56 -14.21
N THR A 283 -9.73 12.15 -14.00
CA THR A 283 -8.62 11.59 -13.22
C THR A 283 -8.59 12.20 -11.83
N SER A 284 -7.75 11.69 -10.93
CA SER A 284 -7.73 12.16 -9.55
C SER A 284 -6.34 12.57 -9.09
N LEU A 285 -6.28 13.66 -8.33
CA LEU A 285 -5.11 14.10 -7.59
C LEU A 285 -5.49 14.21 -6.12
N SER A 286 -4.68 13.62 -5.24
CA SER A 286 -4.89 13.69 -3.79
C SER A 286 -3.64 14.15 -3.08
N VAL A 287 -3.84 14.90 -2.01
CA VAL A 287 -2.79 15.34 -1.09
C VAL A 287 -3.27 15.16 0.35
N GLY A 288 -2.39 14.73 1.23
CA GLY A 288 -2.81 14.51 2.60
C GLY A 288 -1.67 14.23 3.56
N LEU A 289 -2.08 13.84 4.75
CA LEU A 289 -1.22 13.41 5.83
C LEU A 289 -1.18 11.89 5.88
N MET A 290 -0.05 11.35 6.27
CA MET A 290 0.10 9.95 6.54
C MET A 290 0.77 9.71 7.89
N ILE A 291 0.36 8.62 8.51
CA ILE A 291 1.06 8.03 9.64
C ILE A 291 1.76 6.79 9.10
N SER A 292 3.06 6.74 9.26
CA SER A 292 3.85 5.55 8.97
C SER A 292 4.00 4.71 10.23
N ILE A 293 4.11 3.41 10.03
CA ILE A 293 4.51 2.51 11.10
C ILE A 293 5.93 2.08 10.78
N SER A 294 6.83 2.34 11.72
CA SER A 294 8.22 1.86 11.65
C SER A 294 8.28 0.40 12.11
N PHE A 295 8.88 -0.46 11.30
CA PHE A 295 8.98 -1.90 11.54
C PHE A 295 10.43 -2.37 11.56
#